data_8b2272ccf805f61d9143a0d66b66f067
#
_entry.id   8b2272ccf805f61d9143a0d66b66f067
#
_cell.length_a   1.000
_cell.length_b   1.000
_cell.length_c   1.000
_cell.angle_alpha   90.00
_cell.angle_beta   90.00
_cell.angle_gamma   90.00
#
_symmetry.space_group_name_H-M   'P 1'
#
loop_
_entity.id
_entity.type
_entity.pdbx_description
1 polymer ?
#
loop_
_entity_poly.entity_id
_entity_poly.type
_entity_poly.pdbx_seq_one_letter_code
_entity_poly.pdbx_strand_id
1 'polypeptide(L)'
;MNILLTPARIGPIEIKNRIVMPPMTTRTADDEGFVTEDCIAYYLARVQGGTGLITVEMASPEKAGRHRRREIGIYDDRFIPGLKRLVDAIHRGGAKASIQLGHAGGHTRIDICGETPIAPSAIPHPVYETTLETIVPQEMTKARIGETIAAHVAAAQRARTAGFDCVEIHAAHGYLISQFHAPFENRRTDEYGGALENRARFGLEVLRAVKNAVPDIAVVYRLSVEDFFPGGLPYSEGRQIAIWAATAGADALHVTAGHYRSRPSAQVVLPPMNFSDATFLDYAAEVKKRVSVPVIAVGRLGDPTIAERAVSQGKADFVALGRSLIAEPQWVEKVRRGEPIRRCLSCNSCINEMRGGARIGCVVNGAAGREALFAAPQIPHGERIAVIGAGPAGLTYASLVAEGNHVTVFERQAEAGGALRAAAKAPLFQEVQTERRSFERYFADLVAACRAKGVQFRFGTEAAAASALLAGFDTIVIATGAHYRFGLGPLANWLLDTGTARAPGIARLFTSVRVRNWFYHKARRGTVLQFRQLARPGQRVIVIGDAVRAGKSKEAIGSAFVAALLGAKAGDSLKTNH
;
A
#
# COMPACT_ATOMS: atom_id res chain seq x y z
N MET A 1 10.75 3.63 26.96
CA MET A 1 9.59 2.95 26.33
C MET A 1 9.30 3.67 25.01
N ASN A 2 9.15 2.95 23.89
CA ASN A 2 8.89 3.59 22.59
C ASN A 2 7.48 4.21 22.62
N ILE A 3 7.37 5.52 22.40
CA ILE A 3 6.10 6.27 22.47
C ILE A 3 5.05 5.76 21.47
N LEU A 4 5.48 5.19 20.34
CA LEU A 4 4.57 4.61 19.36
C LEU A 4 3.73 3.45 19.91
N LEU A 5 4.27 2.76 20.93
CA LEU A 5 3.65 1.57 21.55
C LEU A 5 2.81 1.92 22.77
N THR A 6 2.69 3.22 23.13
CA THR A 6 1.84 3.67 24.23
C THR A 6 0.40 3.89 23.76
N PRO A 7 -0.60 3.60 24.63
CA PRO A 7 -2.00 3.85 24.28
C PRO A 7 -2.28 5.36 24.13
N ALA A 8 -3.32 5.67 23.36
CA ALA A 8 -3.85 7.02 23.20
C ALA A 8 -5.32 7.00 22.82
N ARG A 9 -6.00 8.14 22.87
CA ARG A 9 -7.45 8.24 22.65
C ARG A 9 -7.76 9.04 21.38
N ILE A 10 -8.84 8.63 20.70
CA ILE A 10 -9.55 9.41 19.68
C ILE A 10 -11.02 9.46 20.12
N GLY A 11 -11.50 10.62 20.52
CA GLY A 11 -12.85 10.77 21.08
C GLY A 11 -13.15 9.75 22.18
N PRO A 12 -14.23 8.95 22.06
CA PRO A 12 -14.62 7.98 23.08
C PRO A 12 -13.73 6.72 23.12
N ILE A 13 -12.93 6.45 22.09
CA ILE A 13 -12.18 5.19 21.98
C ILE A 13 -10.74 5.31 22.46
N GLU A 14 -10.27 4.26 23.13
CA GLU A 14 -8.86 4.07 23.46
C GLU A 14 -8.22 3.09 22.48
N ILE A 15 -7.06 3.45 21.96
CA ILE A 15 -6.28 2.69 21.00
C ILE A 15 -4.98 2.23 21.66
N LYS A 16 -4.67 0.94 21.63
CA LYS A 16 -3.55 0.30 22.36
C LYS A 16 -2.15 0.83 22.01
N ASN A 17 -2.01 1.54 20.89
CA ASN A 17 -0.77 2.16 20.45
C ASN A 17 -1.07 3.28 19.44
N ARG A 18 -0.06 4.01 18.99
CA ARG A 18 -0.21 5.19 18.12
C ARG A 18 -0.10 4.88 16.62
N ILE A 19 -0.25 3.61 16.25
CA ILE A 19 -0.16 3.18 14.84
C ILE A 19 -1.54 2.93 14.26
N VAL A 20 -1.82 3.63 13.16
CA VAL A 20 -3.07 3.54 12.40
C VAL A 20 -2.78 2.91 11.03
N MET A 21 -3.59 1.94 10.63
CA MET A 21 -3.67 1.53 9.24
C MET A 21 -4.64 2.49 8.53
N PRO A 22 -4.18 3.34 7.58
CA PRO A 22 -5.10 4.21 6.84
C PRO A 22 -5.91 3.39 5.84
N PRO A 23 -7.05 3.91 5.37
CA PRO A 23 -7.87 3.25 4.35
C PRO A 23 -7.11 3.13 3.03
N MET A 24 -7.09 1.93 2.48
CA MET A 24 -6.43 1.61 1.21
C MET A 24 -7.29 0.63 0.43
N THR A 25 -7.73 1.00 -0.76
CA THR A 25 -8.51 0.12 -1.63
C THR A 25 -7.76 -1.19 -1.88
N THR A 26 -8.41 -2.30 -1.64
CA THR A 26 -7.83 -3.65 -1.74
C THR A 26 -8.32 -4.45 -2.95
N ARG A 27 -9.55 -4.20 -3.39
CA ARG A 27 -10.29 -5.02 -4.36
C ARG A 27 -10.40 -6.48 -3.92
N THR A 28 -10.50 -6.72 -2.62
CA THR A 28 -10.69 -8.07 -2.05
C THR A 28 -12.15 -8.39 -1.76
N ALA A 29 -13.06 -7.42 -1.79
CA ALA A 29 -14.50 -7.68 -1.80
C ALA A 29 -14.91 -8.41 -3.09
N ASP A 30 -16.11 -9.00 -3.09
CA ASP A 30 -16.69 -9.54 -4.33
C ASP A 30 -17.16 -8.43 -5.29
N ASP A 31 -17.70 -8.81 -6.43
CA ASP A 31 -18.12 -7.83 -7.46
C ASP A 31 -19.33 -6.99 -7.02
N GLU A 32 -20.13 -7.47 -6.07
CA GLU A 32 -21.27 -6.76 -5.50
C GLU A 32 -20.90 -5.86 -4.31
N GLY A 33 -19.73 -6.10 -3.68
CA GLY A 33 -19.21 -5.35 -2.54
C GLY A 33 -19.37 -6.05 -1.19
N PHE A 34 -19.68 -7.34 -1.17
CA PHE A 34 -19.70 -8.12 0.08
C PHE A 34 -18.29 -8.43 0.56
N VAL A 35 -18.13 -8.47 1.89
CA VAL A 35 -16.91 -8.88 2.56
C VAL A 35 -16.63 -10.36 2.32
N THR A 36 -15.44 -10.66 1.80
CA THR A 36 -14.94 -12.03 1.55
C THR A 36 -13.96 -12.48 2.63
N GLU A 37 -13.59 -13.76 2.62
CA GLU A 37 -12.51 -14.27 3.50
C GLU A 37 -11.15 -13.60 3.17
N ASP A 38 -10.90 -13.23 1.92
CA ASP A 38 -9.70 -12.48 1.54
C ASP A 38 -9.68 -11.08 2.16
N CYS A 39 -10.85 -10.39 2.27
CA CYS A 39 -10.95 -9.13 3.01
C CYS A 39 -10.54 -9.34 4.48
N ILE A 40 -11.15 -10.33 5.13
CA ILE A 40 -10.91 -10.61 6.56
C ILE A 40 -9.43 -10.94 6.77
N ALA A 41 -8.85 -11.84 5.99
CA ALA A 41 -7.47 -12.26 6.11
C ALA A 41 -6.49 -11.08 5.89
N TYR A 42 -6.79 -10.20 4.92
CA TYR A 42 -5.98 -9.02 4.66
C TYR A 42 -5.88 -8.11 5.90
N TYR A 43 -7.00 -7.74 6.51
CA TYR A 43 -7.00 -6.88 7.69
C TYR A 43 -6.45 -7.62 8.93
N LEU A 44 -6.82 -8.88 9.12
CA LEU A 44 -6.38 -9.69 10.25
C LEU A 44 -4.86 -9.83 10.33
N ALA A 45 -4.16 -9.96 9.20
CA ALA A 45 -2.70 -10.01 9.18
C ALA A 45 -2.05 -8.77 9.81
N ARG A 46 -2.65 -7.57 9.65
CA ARG A 46 -2.15 -6.30 10.24
C ARG A 46 -2.55 -6.17 11.71
N VAL A 47 -3.70 -6.70 12.06
CA VAL A 47 -4.14 -6.80 13.48
C VAL A 47 -3.22 -7.71 14.27
N GLN A 48 -2.90 -8.89 13.74
CA GLN A 48 -1.94 -9.83 14.32
C GLN A 48 -0.53 -9.25 14.40
N GLY A 49 -0.19 -8.36 13.46
CA GLY A 49 1.04 -7.57 13.49
C GLY A 49 1.06 -6.42 14.50
N GLY A 50 0.03 -6.29 15.34
CA GLY A 50 0.00 -5.37 16.47
C GLY A 50 -0.59 -3.98 16.19
N THR A 51 -1.09 -3.68 14.98
CA THR A 51 -1.68 -2.37 14.65
C THR A 51 -2.83 -2.02 15.59
N GLY A 52 -2.86 -0.77 16.07
CA GLY A 52 -3.83 -0.32 17.08
C GLY A 52 -5.20 0.04 16.53
N LEU A 53 -5.25 0.76 15.40
CA LEU A 53 -6.48 1.13 14.69
C LEU A 53 -6.39 0.68 13.24
N ILE A 54 -7.38 -0.06 12.80
CA ILE A 54 -7.54 -0.48 11.39
C ILE A 54 -8.64 0.36 10.76
N THR A 55 -8.30 1.22 9.80
CA THR A 55 -9.31 1.87 8.96
C THR A 55 -9.50 1.04 7.69
N VAL A 56 -10.67 0.44 7.57
CA VAL A 56 -11.12 -0.30 6.39
C VAL A 56 -11.18 0.66 5.20
N GLU A 57 -10.91 0.14 4.01
CA GLU A 57 -10.91 0.92 2.77
C GLU A 57 -12.14 1.79 2.58
N MET A 58 -12.04 2.80 1.68
CA MET A 58 -13.16 3.68 1.37
C MET A 58 -14.37 2.86 0.91
N ALA A 59 -15.49 3.05 1.59
CA ALA A 59 -16.80 2.53 1.27
C ALA A 59 -17.74 3.69 0.97
N SER A 60 -18.46 3.61 -0.15
CA SER A 60 -19.34 4.70 -0.53
C SER A 60 -20.63 4.71 0.30
N PRO A 61 -21.07 5.90 0.80
CA PRO A 61 -22.32 6.04 1.54
C PRO A 61 -23.57 5.80 0.69
N GLU A 62 -23.45 5.89 -0.63
CA GLU A 62 -24.50 5.58 -1.61
C GLU A 62 -23.90 4.93 -2.86
N LYS A 63 -24.70 4.18 -3.62
CA LYS A 63 -24.22 3.46 -4.81
C LYS A 63 -23.62 4.41 -5.85
N ALA A 64 -24.21 5.58 -6.03
CA ALA A 64 -23.74 6.65 -6.92
C ALA A 64 -22.33 7.16 -6.62
N GLY A 65 -21.87 6.98 -5.38
CA GLY A 65 -20.54 7.41 -4.94
C GLY A 65 -19.44 6.37 -5.07
N ARG A 66 -19.72 5.16 -5.58
CA ARG A 66 -18.70 4.13 -5.77
C ARG A 66 -17.64 4.59 -6.76
N HIS A 67 -16.36 4.35 -6.39
CA HIS A 67 -15.25 4.76 -7.25
C HIS A 67 -14.57 3.58 -7.95
N ARG A 68 -14.85 2.32 -7.50
CA ARG A 68 -14.20 1.12 -8.04
C ARG A 68 -15.12 -0.10 -8.02
N ARG A 69 -14.82 -1.06 -8.89
CA ARG A 69 -15.33 -2.43 -8.76
C ARG A 69 -14.67 -3.11 -7.57
N ARG A 70 -15.39 -4.02 -6.91
CA ARG A 70 -14.92 -4.75 -5.72
C ARG A 70 -14.55 -3.82 -4.55
N GLU A 71 -15.24 -2.70 -4.44
CA GLU A 71 -15.23 -1.83 -3.27
C GLU A 71 -16.19 -2.38 -2.23
N ILE A 72 -15.80 -2.39 -0.96
CA ILE A 72 -16.68 -2.81 0.14
C ILE A 72 -17.92 -1.92 0.18
N GLY A 73 -19.11 -2.55 0.22
CA GLY A 73 -20.38 -1.86 0.30
C GLY A 73 -20.75 -1.48 1.74
N ILE A 74 -21.42 -0.31 1.89
CA ILE A 74 -22.03 0.16 3.14
C ILE A 74 -23.34 0.95 2.89
N TYR A 75 -23.70 1.12 1.63
CA TYR A 75 -24.85 1.92 1.22
C TYR A 75 -26.20 1.20 1.38
N ASP A 76 -26.22 -0.03 1.84
CA ASP A 76 -27.40 -0.86 2.03
C ASP A 76 -27.25 -1.75 3.26
N ASP A 77 -28.33 -2.05 3.99
CA ASP A 77 -28.31 -2.86 5.22
C ASP A 77 -27.84 -4.30 4.98
N ARG A 78 -27.98 -4.83 3.75
CA ARG A 78 -27.53 -6.15 3.35
C ARG A 78 -26.01 -6.37 3.56
N PHE A 79 -25.22 -5.30 3.63
CA PHE A 79 -23.76 -5.39 3.87
C PHE A 79 -23.40 -5.54 5.36
N ILE A 80 -24.31 -5.18 6.29
CA ILE A 80 -24.07 -5.20 7.74
C ILE A 80 -23.54 -6.57 8.23
N PRO A 81 -24.12 -7.72 7.85
CA PRO A 81 -23.62 -9.00 8.34
C PRO A 81 -22.16 -9.29 7.97
N GLY A 82 -21.74 -8.96 6.73
CA GLY A 82 -20.37 -9.12 6.27
C GLY A 82 -19.40 -8.16 6.97
N LEU A 83 -19.81 -6.90 7.12
CA LEU A 83 -19.06 -5.88 7.86
C LEU A 83 -18.88 -6.29 9.34
N LYS A 84 -19.93 -6.82 9.97
CA LYS A 84 -19.83 -7.31 11.35
C LYS A 84 -18.82 -8.44 11.50
N ARG A 85 -18.80 -9.41 10.59
CA ARG A 85 -17.79 -10.49 10.60
C ARG A 85 -16.37 -9.93 10.53
N LEU A 86 -16.13 -8.91 9.69
CA LEU A 86 -14.85 -8.23 9.56
C LEU A 86 -14.47 -7.51 10.86
N VAL A 87 -15.39 -6.75 11.44
CA VAL A 87 -15.19 -6.04 12.72
C VAL A 87 -14.90 -7.01 13.85
N ASP A 88 -15.68 -8.08 13.97
CA ASP A 88 -15.47 -9.13 14.99
C ASP A 88 -14.07 -9.77 14.87
N ALA A 89 -13.56 -9.96 13.64
CA ALA A 89 -12.21 -10.47 13.42
C ALA A 89 -11.13 -9.46 13.86
N ILE A 90 -11.33 -8.17 13.56
CA ILE A 90 -10.44 -7.08 14.00
C ILE A 90 -10.39 -6.99 15.53
N HIS A 91 -11.55 -7.01 16.18
CA HIS A 91 -11.67 -6.93 17.64
C HIS A 91 -11.05 -8.14 18.35
N ARG A 92 -11.27 -9.36 17.85
CA ARG A 92 -10.63 -10.58 18.41
C ARG A 92 -9.11 -10.50 18.40
N GLY A 93 -8.53 -9.80 17.43
CA GLY A 93 -7.09 -9.55 17.39
C GLY A 93 -6.62 -8.35 18.23
N GLY A 94 -7.53 -7.72 18.99
CA GLY A 94 -7.23 -6.65 19.94
C GLY A 94 -6.94 -5.28 19.30
N ALA A 95 -7.42 -5.03 18.06
CA ALA A 95 -7.37 -3.71 17.43
C ALA A 95 -8.75 -3.04 17.44
N LYS A 96 -8.78 -1.72 17.31
CA LYS A 96 -10.00 -0.95 17.05
C LYS A 96 -10.29 -0.93 15.55
N ALA A 97 -11.59 -0.94 15.20
CA ALA A 97 -12.09 -0.95 13.83
C ALA A 97 -12.67 0.41 13.43
N SER A 98 -12.20 0.94 12.29
CA SER A 98 -12.73 2.12 11.61
C SER A 98 -13.08 1.77 10.16
N ILE A 99 -14.00 2.51 9.55
CA ILE A 99 -14.27 2.43 8.11
C ILE A 99 -14.30 3.84 7.52
N GLN A 100 -13.72 4.01 6.32
CA GLN A 100 -13.75 5.31 5.66
C GLN A 100 -15.02 5.45 4.82
N LEU A 101 -15.79 6.50 5.08
CA LEU A 101 -16.96 6.91 4.31
C LEU A 101 -16.54 7.96 3.29
N GLY A 102 -16.67 7.65 2.01
CA GLY A 102 -16.26 8.56 0.95
C GLY A 102 -17.06 8.37 -0.33
N HIS A 103 -17.41 9.49 -0.96
CA HIS A 103 -18.12 9.55 -2.21
C HIS A 103 -17.19 10.03 -3.32
N ALA A 104 -17.13 9.29 -4.42
CA ALA A 104 -16.19 9.60 -5.51
C ALA A 104 -16.44 10.96 -6.20
N GLY A 105 -17.68 11.46 -6.17
CA GLY A 105 -18.03 12.67 -6.90
C GLY A 105 -17.81 12.50 -8.40
N GLY A 106 -17.21 13.49 -9.04
CA GLY A 106 -16.82 13.42 -10.45
C GLY A 106 -15.70 12.43 -10.76
N HIS A 107 -15.04 11.83 -9.75
CA HIS A 107 -13.93 10.90 -9.92
C HIS A 107 -14.38 9.43 -10.01
N THR A 108 -15.42 9.16 -10.80
CA THR A 108 -15.92 7.80 -11.06
C THR A 108 -16.47 7.67 -12.48
N ARG A 109 -17.00 6.51 -12.82
CA ARG A 109 -17.52 6.15 -14.13
C ARG A 109 -18.93 5.59 -14.00
N ILE A 110 -19.76 5.80 -15.03
CA ILE A 110 -21.15 5.31 -15.08
C ILE A 110 -21.23 3.78 -14.88
N ASP A 111 -20.30 3.03 -15.48
CA ASP A 111 -20.27 1.56 -15.35
C ASP A 111 -19.86 1.07 -13.94
N ILE A 112 -19.45 1.96 -13.04
CA ILE A 112 -19.09 1.69 -11.65
C ILE A 112 -20.19 2.18 -10.69
N CYS A 113 -20.60 3.44 -10.82
CA CYS A 113 -21.57 4.06 -9.92
C CYS A 113 -23.03 3.85 -10.36
N GLY A 114 -23.27 3.51 -11.63
CA GLY A 114 -24.59 3.18 -12.15
C GLY A 114 -25.40 4.36 -12.72
N GLU A 115 -24.90 5.59 -12.56
CA GLU A 115 -25.53 6.82 -13.06
C GLU A 115 -24.46 7.86 -13.45
N THR A 116 -24.89 9.00 -14.00
CA THR A 116 -23.96 10.11 -14.27
C THR A 116 -23.33 10.58 -12.96
N PRO A 117 -21.98 10.64 -12.86
CA PRO A 117 -21.33 11.15 -11.68
C PRO A 117 -21.78 12.56 -11.31
N ILE A 118 -21.79 12.88 -10.03
CA ILE A 118 -22.18 14.18 -9.49
C ILE A 118 -20.97 14.95 -8.96
N ALA A 119 -21.03 16.27 -8.99
CA ALA A 119 -19.96 17.14 -8.49
C ALA A 119 -20.54 18.50 -8.05
N PRO A 120 -19.76 19.35 -7.34
CA PRO A 120 -20.21 20.72 -7.05
C PRO A 120 -20.54 21.54 -8.30
N SER A 121 -19.82 21.30 -9.40
CA SER A 121 -20.08 21.95 -10.70
C SER A 121 -19.77 21.01 -11.86
N ALA A 122 -20.37 21.25 -13.03
CA ALA A 122 -20.21 20.45 -14.24
C ALA A 122 -18.84 20.67 -14.93
N ILE A 123 -17.75 20.47 -14.19
CA ILE A 123 -16.39 20.60 -14.67
C ILE A 123 -15.88 19.25 -15.15
N PRO A 124 -15.40 19.13 -16.39
CA PRO A 124 -14.85 17.88 -16.91
C PRO A 124 -13.80 17.28 -15.98
N HIS A 125 -13.99 16.03 -15.56
CA HIS A 125 -13.08 15.33 -14.64
C HIS A 125 -12.34 14.21 -15.37
N PRO A 126 -10.99 14.18 -15.35
CA PRO A 126 -10.23 13.08 -15.91
C PRO A 126 -10.37 11.84 -15.03
N VAL A 127 -10.74 10.70 -15.64
CA VAL A 127 -10.78 9.40 -14.96
C VAL A 127 -9.57 8.59 -15.35
N TYR A 128 -8.68 8.32 -14.39
CA TYR A 128 -7.35 7.75 -14.66
C TYR A 128 -7.31 6.23 -14.81
N GLU A 129 -8.43 5.52 -14.66
CA GLU A 129 -8.33 4.07 -14.45
C GLU A 129 -8.05 3.22 -15.67
N THR A 130 -8.61 3.53 -16.82
CA THR A 130 -8.46 2.66 -18.01
C THR A 130 -8.43 3.42 -19.33
N THR A 131 -8.95 4.64 -19.36
CA THR A 131 -9.05 5.47 -20.57
C THR A 131 -8.67 6.90 -20.24
N LEU A 132 -8.27 7.66 -21.26
CA LEU A 132 -8.09 9.11 -21.17
C LEU A 132 -9.44 9.85 -21.29
N GLU A 133 -10.54 9.15 -21.06
CA GLU A 133 -11.88 9.73 -21.15
C GLU A 133 -12.10 10.76 -20.04
N THR A 134 -12.66 11.87 -20.44
CA THR A 134 -13.05 12.94 -19.55
C THR A 134 -14.57 12.84 -19.35
N ILE A 135 -15.00 12.69 -18.11
CA ILE A 135 -16.42 12.67 -17.75
C ILE A 135 -16.83 14.04 -17.28
N VAL A 136 -17.97 14.55 -17.79
CA VAL A 136 -18.62 15.75 -17.28
C VAL A 136 -19.66 15.33 -16.26
N PRO A 137 -19.43 15.60 -14.97
CA PRO A 137 -20.40 15.27 -13.93
C PRO A 137 -21.60 16.21 -13.99
N GLN A 138 -22.73 15.76 -13.43
CA GLN A 138 -23.89 16.60 -13.20
C GLN A 138 -23.64 17.49 -11.97
N GLU A 139 -23.94 18.78 -12.08
CA GLU A 139 -23.91 19.69 -10.94
C GLU A 139 -25.00 19.32 -9.92
N MET A 140 -24.61 19.22 -8.65
CA MET A 140 -25.53 18.87 -7.57
C MET A 140 -26.53 20.01 -7.30
N THR A 141 -27.82 19.70 -7.25
CA THR A 141 -28.82 20.60 -6.67
C THR A 141 -28.68 20.64 -5.14
N LYS A 142 -29.27 21.65 -4.49
CA LYS A 142 -29.33 21.71 -3.02
C LYS A 142 -30.06 20.50 -2.41
N ALA A 143 -31.09 20.02 -3.06
CA ALA A 143 -31.79 18.79 -2.66
C ALA A 143 -30.82 17.58 -2.69
N ARG A 144 -30.06 17.43 -3.79
CA ARG A 144 -29.08 16.35 -3.93
C ARG A 144 -27.95 16.43 -2.92
N ILE A 145 -27.54 17.65 -2.52
CA ILE A 145 -26.58 17.85 -1.41
C ILE A 145 -27.18 17.30 -0.10
N GLY A 146 -28.42 17.64 0.22
CA GLY A 146 -29.14 17.14 1.40
C GLY A 146 -29.27 15.61 1.42
N GLU A 147 -29.63 15.00 0.28
CA GLU A 147 -29.69 13.53 0.12
C GLU A 147 -28.33 12.87 0.37
N THR A 148 -27.25 13.44 -0.14
CA THR A 148 -25.89 12.91 0.05
C THR A 148 -25.43 13.03 1.51
N ILE A 149 -25.81 14.11 2.23
CA ILE A 149 -25.60 14.23 3.67
C ILE A 149 -26.33 13.12 4.42
N ALA A 150 -27.61 12.91 4.10
CA ALA A 150 -28.42 11.84 4.70
C ALA A 150 -27.84 10.43 4.42
N ALA A 151 -27.29 10.20 3.22
CA ALA A 151 -26.61 8.96 2.88
C ALA A 151 -25.37 8.72 3.75
N HIS A 152 -24.57 9.75 4.02
CA HIS A 152 -23.41 9.64 4.95
C HIS A 152 -23.87 9.29 6.38
N VAL A 153 -24.96 9.89 6.85
CA VAL A 153 -25.55 9.57 8.15
C VAL A 153 -25.97 8.10 8.21
N ALA A 154 -26.73 7.63 7.19
CA ALA A 154 -27.18 6.24 7.12
C ALA A 154 -26.00 5.25 7.07
N ALA A 155 -24.95 5.57 6.31
CA ALA A 155 -23.73 4.75 6.26
C ALA A 155 -23.02 4.71 7.62
N ALA A 156 -22.92 5.81 8.35
CA ALA A 156 -22.34 5.86 9.69
C ALA A 156 -23.17 5.02 10.70
N GLN A 157 -24.49 5.05 10.61
CA GLN A 157 -25.38 4.24 11.43
C GLN A 157 -25.20 2.74 11.13
N ARG A 158 -25.03 2.36 9.85
CA ARG A 158 -24.67 0.97 9.46
C ARG A 158 -23.33 0.54 9.99
N ALA A 159 -22.33 1.43 9.92
CA ALA A 159 -21.00 1.16 10.52
C ALA A 159 -21.12 0.91 12.03
N ARG A 160 -21.84 1.76 12.75
CA ARG A 160 -22.13 1.57 14.18
C ARG A 160 -22.85 0.23 14.45
N THR A 161 -23.88 -0.09 13.66
CA THR A 161 -24.63 -1.37 13.79
C THR A 161 -23.75 -2.59 13.51
N ALA A 162 -22.79 -2.48 12.57
CA ALA A 162 -21.80 -3.52 12.32
C ALA A 162 -20.73 -3.63 13.42
N GLY A 163 -20.68 -2.69 14.37
CA GLY A 163 -19.77 -2.70 15.52
C GLY A 163 -18.47 -1.92 15.32
N PHE A 164 -18.34 -1.08 14.29
CA PHE A 164 -17.18 -0.21 14.15
C PHE A 164 -17.07 0.78 15.32
N ASP A 165 -15.84 0.95 15.84
CA ASP A 165 -15.55 1.92 16.91
C ASP A 165 -15.40 3.36 16.35
N CYS A 166 -15.18 3.50 15.05
CA CYS A 166 -14.85 4.76 14.40
C CYS A 166 -15.33 4.78 12.95
N VAL A 167 -15.69 5.97 12.47
CA VAL A 167 -15.82 6.26 11.03
C VAL A 167 -14.85 7.37 10.64
N GLU A 168 -14.29 7.29 9.42
CA GLU A 168 -13.44 8.33 8.86
C GLU A 168 -14.15 8.98 7.67
N ILE A 169 -14.48 10.27 7.76
CA ILE A 169 -15.07 11.03 6.65
C ILE A 169 -13.95 11.42 5.66
N HIS A 170 -14.15 11.08 4.38
CA HIS A 170 -13.15 11.32 3.34
C HIS A 170 -13.34 12.67 2.66
N ALA A 171 -12.63 13.69 3.13
CA ALA A 171 -12.63 15.05 2.60
C ALA A 171 -11.31 15.41 1.89
N ALA A 172 -10.70 14.44 1.19
CA ALA A 172 -9.37 14.60 0.60
C ALA A 172 -9.29 14.07 -0.84
N HIS A 173 -8.16 14.32 -1.48
CA HIS A 173 -7.67 13.68 -2.71
C HIS A 173 -8.53 13.91 -3.97
N GLY A 174 -9.46 14.87 -3.97
CA GLY A 174 -10.33 15.13 -5.12
C GLY A 174 -11.56 14.24 -5.20
N TYR A 175 -11.97 13.64 -4.08
CA TYR A 175 -13.28 13.03 -3.93
C TYR A 175 -14.32 14.11 -3.57
N LEU A 176 -15.60 13.77 -3.52
CA LEU A 176 -16.69 14.74 -3.54
C LEU A 176 -16.52 15.92 -2.56
N ILE A 177 -16.24 15.68 -1.29
CA ILE A 177 -16.05 16.77 -0.32
C ILE A 177 -14.84 17.63 -0.68
N SER A 178 -13.73 17.02 -1.10
CA SER A 178 -12.54 17.74 -1.57
C SER A 178 -12.82 18.56 -2.84
N GLN A 179 -13.70 18.10 -3.73
CA GLN A 179 -14.13 18.84 -4.91
C GLN A 179 -14.89 20.12 -4.52
N PHE A 180 -15.68 20.09 -3.44
CA PHE A 180 -16.32 21.31 -2.91
C PHE A 180 -15.28 22.30 -2.37
N HIS A 181 -14.19 21.83 -1.76
CA HIS A 181 -13.15 22.69 -1.22
C HIS A 181 -12.35 23.43 -2.31
N ALA A 182 -12.08 22.78 -3.44
CA ALA A 182 -11.21 23.28 -4.50
C ALA A 182 -11.87 24.36 -5.37
N PRO A 183 -11.36 25.60 -5.44
CA PRO A 183 -11.95 26.67 -6.26
C PRO A 183 -12.11 26.31 -7.72
N PHE A 184 -11.18 25.52 -8.28
CA PHE A 184 -11.25 25.08 -9.68
C PHE A 184 -12.45 24.19 -9.95
N GLU A 185 -12.80 23.29 -9.03
CA GLU A 185 -13.87 22.30 -9.20
C GLU A 185 -15.23 22.81 -8.71
N ASN A 186 -15.23 23.77 -7.78
CA ASN A 186 -16.43 24.37 -7.22
C ASN A 186 -16.61 25.81 -7.73
N ARG A 187 -17.41 25.99 -8.79
CA ARG A 187 -17.75 27.27 -9.40
C ARG A 187 -19.17 27.72 -9.07
N ARG A 188 -19.74 27.18 -7.99
CA ARG A 188 -21.07 27.56 -7.53
C ARG A 188 -21.12 28.99 -7.06
N THR A 189 -22.28 29.62 -7.20
CA THR A 189 -22.57 31.00 -6.76
C THR A 189 -23.55 31.06 -5.61
N ASP A 190 -23.98 29.90 -5.10
CA ASP A 190 -24.86 29.77 -3.94
C ASP A 190 -24.05 29.61 -2.63
N GLU A 191 -24.70 29.29 -1.52
CA GLU A 191 -24.10 29.12 -0.20
C GLU A 191 -23.11 27.93 -0.08
N TYR A 192 -22.90 27.14 -1.14
CA TYR A 192 -21.93 26.05 -1.21
C TYR A 192 -20.72 26.39 -2.08
N GLY A 193 -20.60 27.63 -2.61
CA GLY A 193 -19.51 28.06 -3.47
C GLY A 193 -19.00 29.46 -3.20
N GLY A 194 -17.99 29.89 -3.94
CA GLY A 194 -17.34 31.19 -3.79
C GLY A 194 -16.40 31.27 -2.59
N ALA A 195 -16.81 31.94 -1.50
CA ALA A 195 -16.00 32.11 -0.29
C ALA A 195 -15.60 30.77 0.34
N LEU A 196 -14.49 30.74 1.09
CA LEU A 196 -13.97 29.52 1.71
C LEU A 196 -14.99 28.86 2.64
N GLU A 197 -15.70 29.67 3.44
CA GLU A 197 -16.74 29.22 4.36
C GLU A 197 -17.84 28.44 3.62
N ASN A 198 -18.22 28.91 2.46
CA ASN A 198 -19.22 28.28 1.61
C ASN A 198 -18.69 26.97 1.00
N ARG A 199 -17.46 27.00 0.48
CA ARG A 199 -16.83 25.80 -0.09
C ARG A 199 -16.59 24.70 0.97
N ALA A 200 -16.35 25.07 2.22
CA ALA A 200 -16.19 24.13 3.33
C ALA A 200 -17.54 23.61 3.87
N ARG A 201 -18.66 24.33 3.62
CA ARG A 201 -19.97 24.08 4.21
C ARG A 201 -20.43 22.64 4.08
N PHE A 202 -20.45 22.10 2.87
CA PHE A 202 -20.90 20.73 2.61
C PHE A 202 -20.14 19.70 3.49
N GLY A 203 -18.81 19.74 3.49
CA GLY A 203 -18.01 18.82 4.29
C GLY A 203 -18.23 18.96 5.81
N LEU A 204 -18.42 20.19 6.29
CA LEU A 204 -18.71 20.47 7.71
C LEU A 204 -20.13 20.06 8.10
N GLU A 205 -21.10 20.17 7.20
CA GLU A 205 -22.48 19.68 7.42
C GLU A 205 -22.51 18.16 7.48
N VAL A 206 -21.81 17.44 6.58
CA VAL A 206 -21.63 15.99 6.65
C VAL A 206 -21.03 15.59 8.00
N LEU A 207 -19.95 16.27 8.43
CA LEU A 207 -19.29 15.98 9.71
C LEU A 207 -20.24 16.14 10.90
N ARG A 208 -20.95 17.26 10.99
CA ARG A 208 -21.91 17.53 12.08
C ARG A 208 -23.05 16.54 12.10
N ALA A 209 -23.64 16.27 10.92
CA ALA A 209 -24.75 15.32 10.79
C ALA A 209 -24.36 13.90 11.22
N VAL A 210 -23.19 13.43 10.76
CA VAL A 210 -22.64 12.12 11.16
C VAL A 210 -22.34 12.09 12.66
N LYS A 211 -21.66 13.10 13.21
CA LYS A 211 -21.33 13.15 14.64
C LYS A 211 -22.56 13.12 15.53
N ASN A 212 -23.62 13.84 15.13
CA ASN A 212 -24.91 13.85 15.86
C ASN A 212 -25.62 12.49 15.79
N ALA A 213 -25.51 11.77 14.66
CA ALA A 213 -26.20 10.50 14.46
C ALA A 213 -25.52 9.31 15.16
N VAL A 214 -24.21 9.39 15.40
CA VAL A 214 -23.42 8.32 16.01
C VAL A 214 -22.49 8.89 17.12
N PRO A 215 -23.04 9.46 18.20
CA PRO A 215 -22.27 10.17 19.23
C PRO A 215 -21.35 9.25 20.06
N ASP A 216 -21.61 7.97 20.05
CA ASP A 216 -20.93 6.92 20.84
C ASP A 216 -19.73 6.29 20.10
N ILE A 217 -19.52 6.56 18.83
CA ILE A 217 -18.31 6.16 18.09
C ILE A 217 -17.48 7.37 17.69
N ALA A 218 -16.19 7.16 17.43
CA ALA A 218 -15.31 8.24 17.00
C ALA A 218 -15.57 8.66 15.55
N VAL A 219 -15.43 9.96 15.26
CA VAL A 219 -15.52 10.51 13.89
C VAL A 219 -14.21 11.20 13.55
N VAL A 220 -13.44 10.61 12.65
CA VAL A 220 -12.21 11.19 12.12
C VAL A 220 -12.52 11.96 10.82
N TYR A 221 -11.92 13.13 10.65
CA TYR A 221 -12.04 13.90 9.42
C TYR A 221 -10.71 13.88 8.66
N ARG A 222 -10.68 13.20 7.50
CA ARG A 222 -9.48 13.13 6.66
C ARG A 222 -9.54 14.17 5.55
N LEU A 223 -8.56 15.09 5.54
CA LEU A 223 -8.56 16.20 4.58
C LEU A 223 -7.22 16.35 3.87
N SER A 224 -7.25 16.74 2.58
CA SER A 224 -6.11 17.35 1.89
C SER A 224 -6.01 18.80 2.32
N VAL A 225 -4.84 19.19 2.82
CA VAL A 225 -4.59 20.60 3.20
C VAL A 225 -4.02 21.42 2.05
N GLU A 226 -3.62 20.77 0.95
CA GLU A 226 -3.11 21.41 -0.27
C GLU A 226 -3.28 20.49 -1.47
N ASP A 227 -3.69 21.01 -2.62
CA ASP A 227 -3.99 20.23 -3.83
C ASP A 227 -2.86 20.19 -4.86
N PHE A 228 -1.83 21.06 -4.78
CA PHE A 228 -0.67 21.11 -5.68
C PHE A 228 -1.00 21.22 -7.17
N PHE A 229 -2.04 21.96 -7.53
CA PHE A 229 -2.30 22.35 -8.92
C PHE A 229 -2.97 23.73 -8.99
N PRO A 230 -2.84 24.48 -10.11
CA PRO A 230 -3.42 25.80 -10.24
C PRO A 230 -4.94 25.81 -10.07
N GLY A 231 -5.44 26.63 -9.15
CA GLY A 231 -6.87 26.71 -8.81
C GLY A 231 -7.36 25.59 -7.89
N GLY A 232 -6.50 24.69 -7.42
CA GLY A 232 -6.80 23.76 -6.32
C GLY A 232 -6.81 24.48 -4.98
N LEU A 233 -7.08 23.71 -3.91
CA LEU A 233 -7.07 24.22 -2.54
C LEU A 233 -5.65 24.64 -2.12
N PRO A 234 -5.38 25.90 -1.77
CA PRO A 234 -4.09 26.32 -1.24
C PRO A 234 -3.96 25.93 0.24
N TYR A 235 -2.72 25.75 0.72
CA TYR A 235 -2.44 25.33 2.09
C TYR A 235 -3.07 26.23 3.17
N SER A 236 -3.07 27.55 2.97
CA SER A 236 -3.68 28.50 3.92
C SER A 236 -5.16 28.22 4.16
N GLU A 237 -5.90 27.89 3.12
CA GLU A 237 -7.31 27.56 3.17
C GLU A 237 -7.55 26.14 3.73
N GLY A 238 -6.77 25.15 3.27
CA GLY A 238 -6.87 23.79 3.78
C GLY A 238 -6.60 23.69 5.28
N ARG A 239 -5.63 24.45 5.77
CA ARG A 239 -5.37 24.59 7.23
C ARG A 239 -6.57 25.21 7.96
N GLN A 240 -7.23 26.21 7.37
CA GLN A 240 -8.40 26.82 7.99
C GLN A 240 -9.59 25.86 8.04
N ILE A 241 -9.81 25.06 6.99
CA ILE A 241 -10.83 23.99 7.01
C ILE A 241 -10.53 22.96 8.10
N ALA A 242 -9.25 22.59 8.32
CA ALA A 242 -8.86 21.69 9.41
C ALA A 242 -9.27 22.22 10.78
N ILE A 243 -9.06 23.52 11.04
CA ILE A 243 -9.48 24.17 12.29
C ILE A 243 -11.00 24.13 12.44
N TRP A 244 -11.75 24.45 11.36
CA TRP A 244 -13.21 24.39 11.39
C TRP A 244 -13.75 22.98 11.58
N ALA A 245 -13.09 21.96 10.99
CA ALA A 245 -13.49 20.56 11.20
C ALA A 245 -13.31 20.13 12.67
N ALA A 246 -12.21 20.52 13.33
CA ALA A 246 -12.01 20.27 14.76
C ALA A 246 -13.11 20.93 15.61
N THR A 247 -13.45 22.20 15.32
CA THR A 247 -14.55 22.93 16.01
C THR A 247 -15.93 22.35 15.68
N ALA A 248 -16.11 21.77 14.49
CA ALA A 248 -17.37 21.16 14.06
C ALA A 248 -17.63 19.78 14.69
N GLY A 249 -16.70 19.23 15.49
CA GLY A 249 -16.90 18.01 16.26
C GLY A 249 -16.13 16.79 15.75
N ALA A 250 -15.12 16.95 14.89
CA ALA A 250 -14.19 15.86 14.59
C ALA A 250 -13.45 15.41 15.86
N ASP A 251 -13.39 14.10 16.11
CA ASP A 251 -12.65 13.53 17.24
C ASP A 251 -11.14 13.41 16.97
N ALA A 252 -10.74 13.42 15.69
CA ALA A 252 -9.36 13.55 15.23
C ALA A 252 -9.31 14.06 13.80
N LEU A 253 -8.17 14.64 13.42
CA LEU A 253 -7.89 15.04 12.03
C LEU A 253 -6.81 14.13 11.43
N HIS A 254 -7.09 13.58 10.23
CA HIS A 254 -6.13 12.81 9.45
C HIS A 254 -5.59 13.69 8.31
N VAL A 255 -4.42 14.27 8.52
CA VAL A 255 -3.85 15.29 7.63
C VAL A 255 -3.08 14.65 6.48
N THR A 256 -3.50 14.96 5.26
CA THR A 256 -2.86 14.53 4.01
C THR A 256 -2.80 15.69 3.01
N ALA A 257 -2.32 15.43 1.78
CA ALA A 257 -2.29 16.43 0.73
C ALA A 257 -2.34 15.78 -0.67
N GLY A 258 -2.56 16.60 -1.69
CA GLY A 258 -2.64 16.16 -3.08
C GLY A 258 -4.06 15.84 -3.53
N HIS A 259 -4.23 15.76 -4.87
CA HIS A 259 -5.50 15.62 -5.54
C HIS A 259 -5.36 14.80 -6.82
N TYR A 260 -6.27 13.90 -7.11
CA TYR A 260 -6.17 13.00 -8.28
C TYR A 260 -6.43 13.65 -9.63
N ARG A 261 -6.91 14.89 -9.68
CA ARG A 261 -7.24 15.59 -10.91
C ARG A 261 -6.06 15.79 -11.85
N SER A 262 -4.89 16.09 -11.34
CA SER A 262 -3.68 16.32 -12.15
C SER A 262 -2.61 15.28 -11.88
N ARG A 263 -1.85 14.87 -12.90
CA ARG A 263 -0.77 13.89 -12.72
C ARG A 263 0.29 14.33 -11.71
N PRO A 264 0.79 15.58 -11.69
CA PRO A 264 1.74 16.01 -10.66
C PRO A 264 1.17 15.89 -9.25
N SER A 265 -0.06 16.37 -9.02
CA SER A 265 -0.72 16.31 -7.72
C SER A 265 -1.06 14.86 -7.31
N ALA A 266 -1.48 14.01 -8.24
CA ALA A 266 -1.76 12.60 -7.97
C ALA A 266 -0.54 11.82 -7.47
N GLN A 267 0.68 12.23 -7.87
CA GLN A 267 1.91 11.65 -7.30
C GLN A 267 2.11 12.07 -5.84
N VAL A 268 1.70 13.29 -5.48
CA VAL A 268 1.78 13.79 -4.10
C VAL A 268 0.86 12.99 -3.17
N VAL A 269 -0.35 12.63 -3.60
CA VAL A 269 -1.29 11.81 -2.79
C VAL A 269 -0.62 10.54 -2.26
N LEU A 270 0.22 9.91 -3.08
CA LEU A 270 0.91 8.66 -2.77
C LEU A 270 2.42 8.81 -3.07
N PRO A 271 3.17 9.59 -2.26
CA PRO A 271 4.52 10.00 -2.57
C PRO A 271 5.42 8.80 -2.90
N PRO A 272 5.95 8.69 -4.15
CA PRO A 272 6.84 7.61 -4.54
C PRO A 272 8.24 7.75 -3.92
N MET A 273 9.16 6.82 -4.25
CA MET A 273 10.47 6.74 -3.62
C MET A 273 11.37 7.97 -3.80
N ASN A 274 11.15 8.77 -4.81
CA ASN A 274 11.89 10.02 -5.07
C ASN A 274 11.41 11.22 -4.24
N PHE A 275 10.34 11.07 -3.44
CA PHE A 275 9.93 12.06 -2.44
C PHE A 275 10.66 11.81 -1.11
N SER A 276 10.79 12.86 -0.31
CA SER A 276 11.38 12.76 1.03
C SER A 276 10.52 11.90 1.96
N ASP A 277 11.16 11.22 2.89
CA ASP A 277 10.45 10.59 4.00
C ASP A 277 9.72 11.66 4.82
N ALA A 278 8.63 11.28 5.51
CA ALA A 278 7.77 12.19 6.28
C ALA A 278 7.15 13.34 5.45
N THR A 279 6.77 13.07 4.20
CA THR A 279 6.35 14.06 3.19
C THR A 279 5.35 15.11 3.69
N PHE A 280 4.39 14.72 4.54
CA PHE A 280 3.31 15.62 5.02
C PHE A 280 3.41 15.93 6.53
N LEU A 281 4.52 15.56 7.18
CA LEU A 281 4.63 15.70 8.63
C LEU A 281 4.58 17.15 9.09
N ASP A 282 5.16 18.07 8.33
CA ASP A 282 5.14 19.49 8.70
C ASP A 282 3.74 20.10 8.56
N TYR A 283 2.93 19.65 7.60
CA TYR A 283 1.51 20.02 7.53
C TYR A 283 0.74 19.54 8.77
N ALA A 284 0.93 18.28 9.16
CA ALA A 284 0.32 17.72 10.36
C ALA A 284 0.73 18.50 11.62
N ALA A 285 2.03 18.83 11.75
CA ALA A 285 2.57 19.60 12.86
C ALA A 285 1.97 21.02 12.95
N GLU A 286 1.82 21.68 11.80
CA GLU A 286 1.23 23.03 11.76
C GLU A 286 -0.28 23.03 12.07
N VAL A 287 -1.01 22.01 11.64
CA VAL A 287 -2.42 21.82 12.04
C VAL A 287 -2.51 21.53 13.53
N LYS A 288 -1.67 20.62 14.06
CA LYS A 288 -1.67 20.23 15.47
C LYS A 288 -1.47 21.42 16.44
N LYS A 289 -0.66 22.40 16.04
CA LYS A 289 -0.48 23.62 16.87
C LYS A 289 -1.75 24.47 17.02
N ARG A 290 -2.80 24.22 16.21
CA ARG A 290 -4.00 25.07 16.12
C ARG A 290 -5.29 24.38 16.50
N VAL A 291 -5.22 23.09 16.82
CA VAL A 291 -6.38 22.29 17.20
C VAL A 291 -6.14 21.56 18.51
N SER A 292 -7.20 21.28 19.25
CA SER A 292 -7.14 20.53 20.51
C SER A 292 -7.35 19.03 20.33
N VAL A 293 -7.88 18.62 19.18
CA VAL A 293 -8.13 17.21 18.85
C VAL A 293 -6.85 16.52 18.37
N PRO A 294 -6.72 15.21 18.54
CA PRO A 294 -5.58 14.45 18.04
C PRO A 294 -5.38 14.60 16.52
N VAL A 295 -4.12 14.61 16.09
CA VAL A 295 -3.73 14.67 14.69
C VAL A 295 -3.03 13.38 14.28
N ILE A 296 -3.53 12.76 13.20
CA ILE A 296 -2.96 11.58 12.56
C ILE A 296 -2.12 12.06 11.37
N ALA A 297 -0.81 11.80 11.41
CA ALA A 297 0.09 12.11 10.29
C ALA A 297 0.24 10.92 9.36
N VAL A 298 0.31 11.19 8.06
CA VAL A 298 0.53 10.18 7.00
C VAL A 298 1.59 10.68 6.01
N GLY A 299 2.12 9.80 5.18
CA GLY A 299 3.02 10.14 4.08
C GLY A 299 4.48 9.76 4.35
N ARG A 300 4.88 8.53 3.92
CA ARG A 300 6.27 8.01 4.02
C ARG A 300 6.86 8.01 5.45
N LEU A 301 6.06 7.61 6.43
CA LEU A 301 6.44 7.50 7.85
C LEU A 301 6.84 6.06 8.25
N GLY A 302 7.17 5.18 7.29
CA GLY A 302 7.42 3.76 7.55
C GLY A 302 8.76 3.40 8.20
N ASP A 303 9.68 4.35 8.36
CA ASP A 303 10.89 4.19 9.17
C ASP A 303 10.53 4.36 10.66
N PRO A 304 10.80 3.37 11.54
CA PRO A 304 10.43 3.44 12.95
C PRO A 304 11.00 4.67 13.67
N THR A 305 12.23 5.07 13.35
CA THR A 305 12.87 6.23 13.96
C THR A 305 12.18 7.53 13.55
N ILE A 306 11.77 7.63 12.28
CA ILE A 306 11.02 8.80 11.77
C ILE A 306 9.63 8.84 12.40
N ALA A 307 8.94 7.70 12.46
CA ALA A 307 7.62 7.60 13.07
C ALA A 307 7.65 7.97 14.56
N GLU A 308 8.64 7.47 15.31
CA GLU A 308 8.82 7.78 16.73
C GLU A 308 9.08 9.29 16.95
N ARG A 309 9.95 9.89 16.14
CA ARG A 309 10.23 11.32 16.19
C ARG A 309 9.00 12.17 15.89
N ALA A 310 8.15 11.76 14.95
CA ALA A 310 6.91 12.46 14.64
C ALA A 310 6.02 12.63 15.87
N VAL A 311 5.94 11.62 16.73
CA VAL A 311 5.13 11.64 17.95
C VAL A 311 5.91 12.25 19.13
N SER A 312 7.15 11.84 19.36
CA SER A 312 7.95 12.30 20.52
C SER A 312 8.27 13.80 20.47
N GLN A 313 8.37 14.38 19.28
CA GLN A 313 8.55 15.81 19.07
C GLN A 313 7.23 16.60 19.03
N GLY A 314 6.10 15.95 19.31
CA GLY A 314 4.78 16.60 19.32
C GLY A 314 4.28 17.06 17.95
N LYS A 315 4.80 16.52 16.86
CA LYS A 315 4.35 16.85 15.48
C LYS A 315 3.04 16.15 15.10
N ALA A 316 2.75 15.02 15.71
CA ALA A 316 1.51 14.26 15.54
C ALA A 316 1.19 13.48 16.82
N ASP A 317 -0.05 13.00 16.95
CA ASP A 317 -0.47 12.09 18.04
C ASP A 317 -0.46 10.63 17.61
N PHE A 318 -0.75 10.40 16.33
CA PHE A 318 -0.78 9.09 15.68
C PHE A 318 -0.05 9.13 14.35
N VAL A 319 0.45 7.97 13.94
CA VAL A 319 1.13 7.77 12.65
C VAL A 319 0.36 6.75 11.82
N ALA A 320 -0.05 7.14 10.61
CA ALA A 320 -0.73 6.27 9.68
C ALA A 320 0.27 5.61 8.70
N LEU A 321 0.32 4.27 8.73
CA LEU A 321 1.25 3.45 7.94
C LEU A 321 0.51 2.65 6.86
N GLY A 322 0.36 3.20 5.64
CA GLY A 322 -0.31 2.52 4.53
C GLY A 322 0.58 1.45 3.87
N ARG A 323 1.40 1.87 2.91
CA ARG A 323 2.26 0.96 2.12
C ARG A 323 3.27 0.19 2.98
N SER A 324 3.66 0.72 4.15
CA SER A 324 4.53 0.01 5.10
C SER A 324 3.86 -1.23 5.67
N LEU A 325 2.57 -1.15 6.03
CA LEU A 325 1.79 -2.30 6.51
C LEU A 325 1.38 -3.27 5.38
N ILE A 326 1.37 -2.83 4.11
CA ILE A 326 1.27 -3.75 2.96
C ILE A 326 2.56 -4.55 2.81
N ALA A 327 3.72 -3.87 2.93
CA ALA A 327 5.02 -4.50 2.81
C ALA A 327 5.34 -5.41 4.00
N GLU A 328 5.04 -4.96 5.21
CA GLU A 328 5.30 -5.67 6.48
C GLU A 328 4.09 -5.60 7.41
N PRO A 329 3.19 -6.58 7.37
CA PRO A 329 2.06 -6.63 8.30
C PRO A 329 2.47 -6.67 9.77
N GLN A 330 3.63 -7.28 10.08
CA GLN A 330 4.19 -7.43 11.43
C GLN A 330 4.96 -6.19 11.91
N TRP A 331 4.80 -5.04 11.28
CA TRP A 331 5.62 -3.85 11.52
C TRP A 331 5.65 -3.45 13.00
N VAL A 332 4.49 -3.42 13.69
CA VAL A 332 4.41 -2.99 15.09
C VAL A 332 5.07 -4.00 16.04
N GLU A 333 4.82 -5.30 15.83
CA GLU A 333 5.45 -6.36 16.63
C GLU A 333 6.97 -6.37 16.44
N LYS A 334 7.46 -6.15 15.22
CA LYS A 334 8.89 -6.05 14.94
C LYS A 334 9.53 -4.82 15.60
N VAL A 335 8.85 -3.67 15.61
CA VAL A 335 9.29 -2.50 16.39
C VAL A 335 9.37 -2.83 17.87
N ARG A 336 8.38 -3.54 18.41
CA ARG A 336 8.34 -3.96 19.83
C ARG A 336 9.52 -4.86 20.19
N ARG A 337 9.91 -5.76 19.27
CA ARG A 337 10.99 -6.75 19.49
C ARG A 337 12.37 -6.24 19.04
N GLY A 338 12.45 -5.06 18.42
CA GLY A 338 13.69 -4.57 17.82
C GLY A 338 14.16 -5.38 16.61
N GLU A 339 13.23 -6.04 15.91
CA GLU A 339 13.52 -6.88 14.75
C GLU A 339 13.62 -6.08 13.45
N PRO A 340 14.41 -6.55 12.47
CA PRO A 340 14.48 -5.93 11.15
C PRO A 340 13.12 -5.94 10.43
N ILE A 341 12.75 -4.81 9.84
CA ILE A 341 11.47 -4.60 9.14
C ILE A 341 11.68 -4.72 7.63
N ARG A 342 10.80 -5.45 6.94
CA ARG A 342 10.73 -5.44 5.47
C ARG A 342 10.21 -4.10 4.97
N ARG A 343 11.11 -3.22 4.54
CA ARG A 343 10.73 -1.86 4.11
C ARG A 343 9.93 -1.83 2.83
N CYS A 344 8.95 -0.94 2.78
CA CYS A 344 8.29 -0.54 1.55
C CYS A 344 9.27 0.24 0.66
N LEU A 345 9.40 -0.14 -0.60
CA LEU A 345 10.21 0.57 -1.60
C LEU A 345 9.56 1.89 -2.07
N SER A 346 8.33 2.18 -1.69
CA SER A 346 7.54 3.29 -2.22
C SER A 346 7.48 3.34 -3.76
N CYS A 347 7.45 2.17 -4.38
CA CYS A 347 7.42 1.98 -5.84
C CYS A 347 6.03 2.12 -6.47
N ASN A 348 4.99 2.28 -5.66
CA ASN A 348 3.58 2.40 -6.07
C ASN A 348 3.02 1.25 -6.93
N SER A 349 3.73 0.10 -7.03
CA SER A 349 3.24 -1.07 -7.76
C SER A 349 1.87 -1.55 -7.24
N CYS A 350 1.68 -1.57 -5.92
CA CYS A 350 0.40 -1.91 -5.28
C CYS A 350 -0.76 -1.03 -5.77
N ILE A 351 -0.49 0.26 -6.00
CA ILE A 351 -1.48 1.23 -6.45
C ILE A 351 -1.73 1.11 -7.96
N ASN A 352 -0.66 0.98 -8.75
CA ASN A 352 -0.78 0.89 -10.21
C ASN A 352 -1.53 -0.37 -10.64
N GLU A 353 -1.27 -1.51 -9.98
CA GLU A 353 -1.98 -2.76 -10.25
C GLU A 353 -3.46 -2.69 -9.83
N MET A 354 -3.72 -2.13 -8.66
CA MET A 354 -5.08 -1.94 -8.17
C MET A 354 -5.88 -0.99 -9.11
N ARG A 355 -5.26 0.09 -9.61
CA ARG A 355 -5.86 0.97 -10.62
C ARG A 355 -6.10 0.25 -11.95
N GLY A 356 -5.23 -0.68 -12.32
CA GLY A 356 -5.40 -1.54 -13.49
C GLY A 356 -6.44 -2.67 -13.33
N GLY A 357 -7.20 -2.68 -12.22
CA GLY A 357 -8.28 -3.66 -11.98
C GLY A 357 -7.86 -4.90 -11.17
N ALA A 358 -6.57 -5.07 -10.89
CA ALA A 358 -6.09 -6.19 -10.09
C ALA A 358 -6.35 -5.98 -8.58
N ARG A 359 -6.33 -7.06 -7.82
CA ARG A 359 -6.25 -7.00 -6.35
C ARG A 359 -4.97 -6.32 -5.92
N ILE A 360 -4.99 -5.73 -4.72
CA ILE A 360 -3.79 -5.18 -4.10
C ILE A 360 -2.68 -6.23 -4.02
N GLY A 361 -1.44 -5.81 -4.23
CA GLY A 361 -0.27 -6.67 -4.15
C GLY A 361 0.97 -5.86 -3.82
N CYS A 362 2.08 -6.52 -3.54
CA CYS A 362 3.32 -5.83 -3.18
C CYS A 362 4.54 -6.45 -3.85
N VAL A 363 5.49 -5.62 -4.25
CA VAL A 363 6.76 -6.07 -4.85
C VAL A 363 7.62 -6.83 -3.85
N VAL A 364 7.55 -6.45 -2.56
CA VAL A 364 8.41 -7.01 -1.51
C VAL A 364 7.70 -7.98 -0.57
N ASN A 365 6.37 -8.09 -0.67
CA ASN A 365 5.55 -9.01 0.14
C ASN A 365 4.64 -9.85 -0.77
N GLY A 366 5.00 -11.09 -1.01
CA GLY A 366 4.26 -11.99 -1.88
C GLY A 366 2.90 -12.44 -1.33
N ALA A 367 2.62 -12.23 -0.05
CA ALA A 367 1.34 -12.54 0.56
C ALA A 367 0.32 -11.40 0.44
N ALA A 368 0.76 -10.16 0.16
CA ALA A 368 -0.13 -9.01 0.15
C ALA A 368 -1.31 -9.17 -0.83
N GLY A 369 -2.54 -9.04 -0.32
CA GLY A 369 -3.80 -9.28 -1.04
C GLY A 369 -4.14 -10.76 -1.27
N ARG A 370 -3.37 -11.68 -0.70
CA ARG A 370 -3.55 -13.14 -0.78
C ARG A 370 -3.28 -13.82 0.57
N GLU A 371 -3.45 -13.10 1.66
CA GLU A 371 -3.11 -13.57 3.01
C GLU A 371 -3.83 -14.87 3.37
N ALA A 372 -5.09 -15.04 2.92
CA ALA A 372 -5.85 -16.27 3.13
C ALA A 372 -5.15 -17.53 2.56
N LEU A 373 -4.46 -17.39 1.41
CA LEU A 373 -3.72 -18.51 0.81
C LEU A 373 -2.58 -19.02 1.69
N PHE A 374 -2.03 -18.15 2.53
CA PHE A 374 -0.87 -18.44 3.38
C PHE A 374 -1.23 -18.58 4.87
N ALA A 375 -2.52 -18.73 5.19
CA ALA A 375 -2.99 -18.82 6.58
C ALA A 375 -2.51 -20.09 7.32
N ALA A 376 -2.25 -21.18 6.58
CA ALA A 376 -1.74 -22.43 7.12
C ALA A 376 -0.42 -22.80 6.41
N PRO A 377 0.73 -22.21 6.78
CA PRO A 377 1.99 -22.44 6.11
C PRO A 377 2.51 -23.87 6.37
N GLN A 378 3.09 -24.48 5.34
CA GLN A 378 3.73 -25.79 5.37
C GLN A 378 5.25 -25.65 5.30
N ILE A 379 5.85 -25.08 6.34
CA ILE A 379 7.31 -24.89 6.41
C ILE A 379 7.96 -26.20 6.86
N PRO A 380 9.01 -26.70 6.16
CA PRO A 380 9.77 -27.86 6.64
C PRO A 380 10.48 -27.53 7.96
N HIS A 381 10.78 -28.56 8.75
CA HIS A 381 11.50 -28.42 10.01
C HIS A 381 12.69 -29.40 10.06
N GLY A 382 13.79 -28.96 10.67
CA GLY A 382 15.00 -29.77 10.85
C GLY A 382 15.84 -29.97 9.60
N GLU A 383 15.49 -29.32 8.47
CA GLU A 383 16.21 -29.49 7.21
C GLU A 383 17.48 -28.62 7.13
N ARG A 384 18.46 -29.13 6.41
CA ARG A 384 19.63 -28.38 5.93
C ARG A 384 19.32 -27.89 4.52
N ILE A 385 19.14 -26.57 4.38
CA ILE A 385 18.67 -25.94 3.14
C ILE A 385 19.78 -25.08 2.53
N ALA A 386 20.18 -25.40 1.29
CA ALA A 386 21.07 -24.57 0.50
C ALA A 386 20.25 -23.67 -0.43
N VAL A 387 20.43 -22.35 -0.33
CA VAL A 387 19.83 -21.38 -1.25
C VAL A 387 20.92 -20.83 -2.17
N ILE A 388 20.79 -21.06 -3.47
CA ILE A 388 21.78 -20.63 -4.47
C ILE A 388 21.30 -19.31 -5.09
N GLY A 389 21.94 -18.21 -4.72
CA GLY A 389 21.62 -16.84 -5.13
C GLY A 389 21.02 -15.98 -4.02
N ALA A 390 21.70 -14.90 -3.65
CA ALA A 390 21.26 -13.90 -2.67
C ALA A 390 20.50 -12.74 -3.35
N GLY A 391 19.73 -13.03 -4.38
CA GLY A 391 18.76 -12.12 -4.97
C GLY A 391 17.48 -12.01 -4.12
N PRO A 392 16.50 -11.14 -4.51
CA PRO A 392 15.29 -10.92 -3.71
C PRO A 392 14.48 -12.20 -3.47
N ALA A 393 14.39 -13.12 -4.44
CA ALA A 393 13.69 -14.38 -4.25
C ALA A 393 14.41 -15.30 -3.25
N GLY A 394 15.72 -15.48 -3.41
CA GLY A 394 16.53 -16.34 -2.52
C GLY A 394 16.53 -15.86 -1.08
N LEU A 395 16.75 -14.55 -0.86
CA LEU A 395 16.72 -13.96 0.48
C LEU A 395 15.32 -14.03 1.11
N THR A 396 14.27 -13.81 0.31
CA THR A 396 12.89 -13.94 0.80
C THR A 396 12.61 -15.38 1.24
N TYR A 397 12.95 -16.37 0.40
CA TYR A 397 12.80 -17.77 0.75
C TYR A 397 13.56 -18.11 2.02
N ALA A 398 14.87 -17.78 2.07
CA ALA A 398 15.71 -18.04 3.23
C ALA A 398 15.14 -17.46 4.53
N SER A 399 14.67 -16.21 4.50
CA SER A 399 14.05 -15.55 5.66
C SER A 399 12.75 -16.23 6.11
N LEU A 400 11.96 -16.80 5.18
CA LEU A 400 10.68 -17.44 5.50
C LEU A 400 10.87 -18.83 6.12
N VAL A 401 11.86 -19.60 5.66
CA VAL A 401 12.06 -20.97 6.13
C VAL A 401 13.14 -21.11 7.22
N ALA A 402 13.80 -20.03 7.62
CA ALA A 402 14.93 -20.09 8.55
C ALA A 402 14.55 -20.60 9.94
N GLU A 403 13.33 -20.33 10.39
CA GLU A 403 12.87 -20.79 11.68
C GLU A 403 12.70 -22.33 11.68
N GLY A 404 13.43 -23.00 12.55
CA GLY A 404 13.43 -24.47 12.65
C GLY A 404 14.28 -25.20 11.58
N ASN A 405 15.07 -24.50 10.76
CA ASN A 405 15.93 -25.08 9.73
C ASN A 405 17.35 -24.49 9.73
N HIS A 406 18.30 -25.24 9.16
CA HIS A 406 19.67 -24.76 8.94
C HIS A 406 19.83 -24.24 7.51
N VAL A 407 19.74 -22.93 7.33
CA VAL A 407 19.76 -22.31 6.00
C VAL A 407 21.11 -21.70 5.70
N THR A 408 21.69 -22.05 4.55
CA THR A 408 22.92 -21.42 4.02
C THR A 408 22.63 -20.82 2.65
N VAL A 409 22.94 -19.53 2.48
CA VAL A 409 22.82 -18.81 1.21
C VAL A 409 24.18 -18.71 0.55
N PHE A 410 24.31 -19.23 -0.66
CA PHE A 410 25.49 -19.12 -1.51
C PHE A 410 25.28 -18.03 -2.56
N GLU A 411 26.24 -17.12 -2.66
CA GLU A 411 26.19 -16.02 -3.64
C GLU A 411 27.56 -15.84 -4.28
N ARG A 412 27.62 -15.84 -5.62
CA ARG A 412 28.87 -15.67 -6.37
C ARG A 412 29.46 -14.26 -6.27
N GLN A 413 28.61 -13.25 -6.05
CA GLN A 413 29.05 -11.87 -5.83
C GLN A 413 29.48 -11.66 -4.38
N ALA A 414 30.24 -10.58 -4.14
CA ALA A 414 30.65 -10.19 -2.79
C ALA A 414 29.47 -9.65 -1.94
N GLU A 415 28.34 -9.35 -2.56
CA GLU A 415 27.20 -8.72 -1.91
C GLU A 415 25.85 -9.28 -2.41
N ALA A 416 24.87 -9.24 -1.51
CA ALA A 416 23.48 -9.60 -1.84
C ALA A 416 22.78 -8.55 -2.70
N GLY A 417 21.68 -8.95 -3.39
CA GLY A 417 20.76 -8.04 -4.07
C GLY A 417 20.38 -8.46 -5.49
N GLY A 418 21.22 -9.20 -6.20
CA GLY A 418 20.92 -9.70 -7.54
C GLY A 418 20.48 -8.61 -8.52
N ALA A 419 19.49 -8.92 -9.37
CA ALA A 419 19.02 -8.02 -10.42
C ALA A 419 18.40 -6.70 -9.91
N LEU A 420 17.93 -6.63 -8.66
CA LEU A 420 17.41 -5.37 -8.11
C LEU A 420 18.51 -4.32 -7.86
N ARG A 421 19.78 -4.71 -7.73
CA ARG A 421 20.90 -3.75 -7.69
C ARG A 421 21.02 -3.00 -9.02
N ALA A 422 20.83 -3.69 -10.14
CA ALA A 422 20.77 -3.07 -11.46
C ALA A 422 19.52 -2.20 -11.63
N ALA A 423 18.37 -2.67 -11.13
CA ALA A 423 17.13 -1.91 -11.14
C ALA A 423 17.22 -0.58 -10.37
N ALA A 424 17.99 -0.53 -9.27
CA ALA A 424 18.25 0.68 -8.50
C ALA A 424 18.99 1.77 -9.29
N LYS A 425 19.73 1.39 -10.34
CA LYS A 425 20.47 2.31 -11.22
C LYS A 425 19.66 2.76 -12.44
N ALA A 426 18.56 2.05 -12.76
CA ALA A 426 17.68 2.39 -13.87
C ALA A 426 16.97 3.74 -13.62
N PRO A 427 16.56 4.48 -14.66
CA PRO A 427 15.83 5.74 -14.48
C PRO A 427 14.47 5.55 -13.81
N LEU A 428 13.78 4.45 -14.09
CA LEU A 428 12.47 4.13 -13.53
C LEU A 428 12.41 2.71 -12.96
N PHE A 429 11.70 2.55 -11.86
CA PHE A 429 11.28 1.28 -11.31
C PHE A 429 9.76 1.29 -11.07
N GLN A 430 9.02 0.35 -11.66
CA GLN A 430 7.55 0.27 -11.56
C GLN A 430 6.86 1.61 -11.90
N GLU A 431 7.39 2.31 -12.92
CA GLU A 431 6.88 3.60 -13.43
C GLU A 431 7.13 4.82 -12.54
N VAL A 432 7.85 4.67 -11.44
CA VAL A 432 8.30 5.79 -10.60
C VAL A 432 9.80 6.03 -10.77
N GLN A 433 10.23 7.28 -10.61
CA GLN A 433 11.64 7.64 -10.63
C GLN A 433 12.38 6.89 -9.52
N THR A 434 13.49 6.21 -9.87
CA THR A 434 14.27 5.43 -8.90
C THR A 434 15.02 6.30 -7.92
N GLU A 435 14.98 5.88 -6.65
CA GLU A 435 15.81 6.40 -5.58
C GLU A 435 16.65 5.24 -5.02
N ARG A 436 17.97 5.32 -5.19
CA ARG A 436 18.91 4.24 -4.89
C ARG A 436 18.90 3.82 -3.42
N ARG A 437 18.81 4.76 -2.49
CA ARG A 437 18.80 4.50 -1.04
C ARG A 437 17.64 3.60 -0.61
N SER A 438 16.49 3.68 -1.28
CA SER A 438 15.34 2.82 -0.97
C SER A 438 15.66 1.34 -1.20
N PHE A 439 16.45 1.03 -2.24
CA PHE A 439 16.88 -0.34 -2.52
C PHE A 439 17.99 -0.78 -1.57
N GLU A 440 18.97 0.06 -1.30
CA GLU A 440 20.08 -0.22 -0.37
C GLU A 440 19.55 -0.55 1.03
N ARG A 441 18.61 0.27 1.55
CA ARG A 441 17.94 -0.01 2.82
C ARG A 441 17.16 -1.32 2.80
N TYR A 442 16.41 -1.58 1.73
CA TYR A 442 15.64 -2.82 1.60
C TYR A 442 16.54 -4.06 1.67
N PHE A 443 17.68 -4.06 0.97
CA PHE A 443 18.60 -5.19 1.02
C PHE A 443 19.28 -5.33 2.37
N ALA A 444 19.70 -4.24 2.97
CA ALA A 444 20.31 -4.25 4.30
C ALA A 444 19.35 -4.88 5.33
N ASP A 445 18.08 -4.45 5.33
CA ASP A 445 17.06 -4.97 6.23
C ASP A 445 16.77 -6.46 5.96
N LEU A 446 16.70 -6.88 4.68
CA LEU A 446 16.42 -8.27 4.33
C LEU A 446 17.57 -9.21 4.71
N VAL A 447 18.81 -8.79 4.51
CA VAL A 447 20.01 -9.53 4.97
C VAL A 447 20.06 -9.57 6.50
N ALA A 448 19.77 -8.46 7.17
CA ALA A 448 19.70 -8.40 8.63
C ALA A 448 18.61 -9.35 9.17
N ALA A 449 17.44 -9.39 8.54
CA ALA A 449 16.36 -10.31 8.90
C ALA A 449 16.76 -11.79 8.73
N CYS A 450 17.49 -12.12 7.67
CA CYS A 450 18.04 -13.46 7.48
C CYS A 450 19.06 -13.81 8.59
N ARG A 451 20.01 -12.89 8.87
CA ARG A 451 21.03 -13.10 9.91
C ARG A 451 20.42 -13.23 11.30
N ALA A 452 19.44 -12.41 11.64
CA ALA A 452 18.73 -12.47 12.93
C ALA A 452 18.04 -13.83 13.16
N LYS A 453 17.72 -14.56 12.09
CA LYS A 453 17.16 -15.91 12.11
C LYS A 453 18.20 -17.03 11.94
N GLY A 454 19.50 -16.73 12.03
CA GLY A 454 20.56 -17.72 11.96
C GLY A 454 20.95 -18.16 10.54
N VAL A 455 20.47 -17.49 9.48
CA VAL A 455 20.88 -17.79 8.11
C VAL A 455 22.35 -17.50 7.90
N GLN A 456 23.09 -18.49 7.41
CA GLN A 456 24.51 -18.35 7.07
C GLN A 456 24.67 -17.84 5.63
N PHE A 457 25.69 -17.00 5.41
CA PHE A 457 26.02 -16.47 4.08
C PHE A 457 27.40 -16.88 3.64
N ARG A 458 27.52 -17.35 2.40
CA ARG A 458 28.78 -17.63 1.69
C ARG A 458 28.83 -16.79 0.43
N PHE A 459 29.33 -15.57 0.57
CA PHE A 459 29.60 -14.66 -0.55
C PHE A 459 30.88 -15.07 -1.30
N GLY A 460 31.02 -14.62 -2.56
CA GLY A 460 32.14 -14.97 -3.42
C GLY A 460 32.20 -16.47 -3.77
N THR A 461 31.11 -17.21 -3.58
CA THR A 461 31.07 -18.67 -3.75
C THR A 461 30.10 -19.03 -4.89
N GLU A 462 30.67 -19.60 -5.96
CA GLU A 462 29.89 -20.12 -7.09
C GLU A 462 29.55 -21.61 -6.87
N ALA A 463 28.29 -21.89 -6.56
CA ALA A 463 27.82 -23.25 -6.29
C ALA A 463 27.90 -24.17 -7.52
N ALA A 464 27.82 -23.63 -8.75
CA ALA A 464 27.92 -24.41 -9.98
C ALA A 464 29.28 -25.12 -10.18
N ALA A 465 30.35 -24.50 -9.68
CA ALA A 465 31.72 -25.07 -9.78
C ALA A 465 32.04 -26.08 -8.69
N ALA A 466 31.23 -26.22 -7.64
CA ALA A 466 31.57 -26.99 -6.43
C ALA A 466 30.37 -27.82 -5.93
N SER A 467 29.89 -28.77 -6.72
CA SER A 467 28.77 -29.66 -6.35
C SER A 467 29.03 -30.41 -5.02
N ALA A 468 30.29 -30.60 -4.61
CA ALA A 468 30.68 -31.17 -3.32
C ALA A 468 30.19 -30.33 -2.14
N LEU A 469 30.10 -28.99 -2.28
CA LEU A 469 29.58 -28.08 -1.25
C LEU A 469 28.11 -28.36 -0.91
N LEU A 470 27.35 -28.95 -1.82
CA LEU A 470 25.91 -29.18 -1.67
C LEU A 470 25.59 -30.59 -1.14
N ALA A 471 26.60 -31.44 -0.95
CA ALA A 471 26.39 -32.84 -0.57
C ALA A 471 25.70 -33.06 0.78
N GLY A 472 25.83 -32.12 1.69
CA GLY A 472 25.29 -32.24 3.05
C GLY A 472 23.95 -31.52 3.24
N PHE A 473 23.25 -31.12 2.20
CA PHE A 473 21.95 -30.44 2.29
C PHE A 473 20.81 -31.36 1.86
N ASP A 474 19.66 -31.25 2.52
CA ASP A 474 18.45 -32.02 2.21
C ASP A 474 17.67 -31.36 1.06
N THR A 475 17.65 -30.01 1.06
CA THR A 475 16.96 -29.21 0.05
C THR A 475 17.91 -28.22 -0.60
N ILE A 476 17.86 -28.15 -1.94
CA ILE A 476 18.58 -27.17 -2.76
C ILE A 476 17.57 -26.24 -3.42
N VAL A 477 17.69 -24.95 -3.14
CA VAL A 477 16.81 -23.91 -3.69
C VAL A 477 17.58 -23.10 -4.72
N ILE A 478 17.17 -23.19 -5.99
CA ILE A 478 17.80 -22.50 -7.10
C ILE A 478 17.12 -21.14 -7.28
N ALA A 479 17.78 -20.07 -6.87
CA ALA A 479 17.33 -18.67 -6.94
C ALA A 479 18.31 -17.78 -7.73
N THR A 480 18.98 -18.36 -8.71
CA THR A 480 20.08 -17.77 -9.49
C THR A 480 19.67 -16.69 -10.47
N GLY A 481 18.35 -16.42 -10.57
CA GLY A 481 17.83 -15.36 -11.44
C GLY A 481 17.85 -15.70 -12.91
N ALA A 482 17.95 -14.68 -13.75
CA ALA A 482 18.01 -14.82 -15.21
C ALA A 482 19.25 -14.14 -15.77
N HIS A 483 19.72 -14.63 -16.90
CA HIS A 483 20.79 -14.01 -17.68
C HIS A 483 20.25 -13.34 -18.95
N TYR A 484 20.98 -12.34 -19.44
CA TYR A 484 20.62 -11.66 -20.68
C TYR A 484 20.90 -12.55 -21.90
N ARG A 485 19.99 -12.53 -22.84
CA ARG A 485 20.13 -13.15 -24.17
C ARG A 485 20.84 -12.16 -25.11
N PHE A 486 21.29 -12.66 -26.25
CA PHE A 486 21.83 -11.86 -27.35
C PHE A 486 23.05 -10.99 -26.97
N GLY A 487 23.83 -11.39 -25.98
CA GLY A 487 25.01 -10.60 -25.55
C GLY A 487 24.69 -9.24 -24.91
N LEU A 488 23.43 -8.99 -24.56
CA LEU A 488 22.99 -7.67 -24.04
C LEU A 488 23.46 -7.38 -22.60
N GLY A 489 23.94 -8.38 -21.86
CA GLY A 489 24.34 -8.24 -20.47
C GLY A 489 25.41 -7.15 -20.24
N PRO A 490 26.57 -7.23 -20.90
CA PRO A 490 27.63 -6.22 -20.76
C PRO A 490 27.15 -4.80 -21.12
N LEU A 491 26.40 -4.64 -22.22
CA LEU A 491 25.87 -3.35 -22.65
C LEU A 491 24.87 -2.78 -21.63
N ALA A 492 23.94 -3.61 -21.15
CA ALA A 492 22.96 -3.19 -20.14
C ALA A 492 23.63 -2.78 -18.84
N ASN A 493 24.61 -3.54 -18.36
CA ASN A 493 25.37 -3.21 -17.17
C ASN A 493 26.17 -1.91 -17.35
N TRP A 494 26.85 -1.75 -18.49
CA TRP A 494 27.57 -0.52 -18.77
C TRP A 494 26.67 0.72 -18.78
N LEU A 495 25.50 0.68 -19.45
CA LEU A 495 24.52 1.78 -19.45
C LEU A 495 24.04 2.14 -18.04
N LEU A 496 23.83 1.15 -17.19
CA LEU A 496 23.37 1.35 -15.83
C LEU A 496 24.48 1.82 -14.88
N ASP A 497 25.69 1.24 -15.02
CA ASP A 497 26.84 1.53 -14.15
C ASP A 497 27.43 2.92 -14.41
N THR A 498 27.44 3.36 -15.65
CA THR A 498 27.90 4.69 -16.05
C THR A 498 26.84 5.79 -15.85
N GLY A 499 25.58 5.41 -15.56
CA GLY A 499 24.47 6.35 -15.49
C GLY A 499 23.95 6.81 -16.87
N THR A 500 24.53 6.33 -17.98
CA THR A 500 24.12 6.67 -19.35
C THR A 500 22.66 6.34 -19.63
N ALA A 501 22.10 5.33 -18.96
CA ALA A 501 20.66 5.01 -19.00
C ALA A 501 19.74 6.18 -18.61
N ARG A 502 20.24 7.18 -17.88
CA ARG A 502 19.51 8.39 -17.44
C ARG A 502 19.65 9.57 -18.40
N ALA A 503 20.53 9.49 -19.40
CA ALA A 503 20.66 10.54 -20.41
C ALA A 503 19.35 10.74 -21.19
N PRO A 504 18.93 11.98 -21.49
CA PRO A 504 17.57 12.29 -22.00
C PRO A 504 17.10 11.46 -23.18
N GLY A 505 17.96 11.20 -24.17
CA GLY A 505 17.63 10.37 -25.35
C GLY A 505 17.47 8.89 -25.00
N ILE A 506 18.37 8.34 -24.18
CA ILE A 506 18.38 6.94 -23.78
C ILE A 506 17.31 6.64 -22.73
N ALA A 507 17.06 7.58 -21.81
CA ALA A 507 16.00 7.48 -20.81
C ALA A 507 14.63 7.25 -21.45
N ARG A 508 14.36 7.82 -22.64
CA ARG A 508 13.11 7.59 -23.39
C ARG A 508 12.88 6.11 -23.73
N LEU A 509 13.93 5.35 -24.03
CA LEU A 509 13.82 3.91 -24.28
C LEU A 509 13.40 3.17 -23.00
N PHE A 510 13.95 3.56 -21.85
CA PHE A 510 13.60 2.96 -20.55
C PHE A 510 12.22 3.41 -20.03
N THR A 511 11.66 4.53 -20.49
CA THR A 511 10.30 4.97 -20.14
C THR A 511 9.23 4.27 -20.98
N SER A 512 9.56 3.71 -22.14
CA SER A 512 8.62 2.95 -22.98
C SER A 512 8.20 1.64 -22.29
N VAL A 513 6.91 1.48 -22.04
CA VAL A 513 6.33 0.25 -21.45
C VAL A 513 6.62 -0.98 -22.34
N ARG A 514 6.53 -0.82 -23.67
CA ARG A 514 6.81 -1.92 -24.64
C ARG A 514 8.26 -2.36 -24.56
N VAL A 515 9.21 -1.42 -24.52
CA VAL A 515 10.65 -1.72 -24.43
C VAL A 515 10.96 -2.39 -23.08
N ARG A 516 10.43 -1.87 -21.98
CA ARG A 516 10.62 -2.48 -20.66
C ARG A 516 10.06 -3.90 -20.59
N ASN A 517 8.85 -4.15 -21.08
CA ASN A 517 8.25 -5.48 -21.08
C ASN A 517 9.04 -6.46 -21.94
N TRP A 518 9.52 -6.02 -23.13
CA TRP A 518 10.41 -6.82 -23.94
C TRP A 518 11.69 -7.18 -23.17
N PHE A 519 12.31 -6.19 -22.52
CA PHE A 519 13.53 -6.37 -21.76
C PHE A 519 13.33 -7.34 -20.57
N TYR A 520 12.24 -7.22 -19.83
CA TYR A 520 11.94 -8.10 -18.69
C TYR A 520 11.62 -9.53 -19.11
N HIS A 521 10.86 -9.74 -20.19
CA HIS A 521 10.28 -11.05 -20.51
C HIS A 521 10.91 -11.75 -21.72
N LYS A 522 11.55 -11.01 -22.62
CA LYS A 522 12.10 -11.58 -23.89
C LYS A 522 13.62 -11.50 -23.97
N ALA A 523 14.24 -10.42 -23.50
CA ALA A 523 15.69 -10.25 -23.53
C ALA A 523 16.43 -11.06 -22.46
N ARG A 524 15.71 -11.71 -21.53
CA ARG A 524 16.27 -12.52 -20.46
C ARG A 524 15.73 -13.95 -20.51
N ARG A 525 16.53 -14.90 -19.97
CA ARG A 525 16.19 -16.32 -19.87
C ARG A 525 16.55 -16.82 -18.47
N GLY A 526 15.70 -17.67 -17.91
CA GLY A 526 15.97 -18.36 -16.65
C GLY A 526 17.16 -19.32 -16.74
N THR A 527 17.75 -19.62 -15.60
CA THR A 527 18.98 -20.42 -15.47
C THR A 527 18.73 -21.85 -15.02
N VAL A 528 17.48 -22.28 -14.88
CA VAL A 528 17.10 -23.58 -14.32
C VAL A 528 17.83 -24.79 -14.95
N LEU A 529 18.03 -24.78 -16.26
CA LEU A 529 18.67 -25.90 -16.96
C LEU A 529 20.14 -26.10 -16.57
N GLN A 530 20.85 -25.04 -16.15
CA GLN A 530 22.25 -25.10 -15.76
C GLN A 530 22.46 -25.74 -14.38
N PHE A 531 21.42 -25.80 -13.54
CA PHE A 531 21.50 -26.20 -12.14
C PHE A 531 20.79 -27.52 -11.81
N ARG A 532 20.03 -28.11 -12.73
CA ARG A 532 19.37 -29.40 -12.50
C ARG A 532 20.34 -30.53 -12.19
N GLN A 533 21.57 -30.44 -12.66
CA GLN A 533 22.62 -31.44 -12.46
C GLN A 533 23.35 -31.31 -11.11
N LEU A 534 23.04 -30.27 -10.32
CA LEU A 534 23.69 -30.06 -9.01
C LEU A 534 23.14 -30.95 -7.89
N ALA A 535 21.94 -31.50 -8.07
CA ALA A 535 21.29 -32.32 -7.06
C ALA A 535 21.76 -33.77 -7.14
N ARG A 536 22.02 -34.37 -5.99
CA ARG A 536 22.31 -35.80 -5.82
C ARG A 536 21.01 -36.58 -5.60
N PRO A 537 21.00 -37.89 -5.82
CA PRO A 537 19.86 -38.73 -5.46
C PRO A 537 19.45 -38.52 -3.99
N GLY A 538 18.16 -38.36 -3.75
CA GLY A 538 17.60 -38.10 -2.42
C GLY A 538 17.50 -36.63 -2.00
N GLN A 539 18.12 -35.70 -2.70
CA GLN A 539 17.98 -34.26 -2.46
C GLN A 539 16.75 -33.68 -3.13
N ARG A 540 16.00 -32.85 -2.41
CA ARG A 540 14.89 -32.08 -2.96
C ARG A 540 15.41 -30.83 -3.66
N VAL A 541 14.96 -30.57 -4.90
CA VAL A 541 15.32 -29.38 -5.66
C VAL A 541 14.10 -28.52 -5.87
N ILE A 542 14.17 -27.26 -5.46
CA ILE A 542 13.16 -26.22 -5.63
C ILE A 542 13.75 -25.12 -6.51
N VAL A 543 13.01 -24.66 -7.53
CA VAL A 543 13.44 -23.55 -8.38
C VAL A 543 12.49 -22.38 -8.21
N ILE A 544 13.03 -21.18 -7.92
CA ILE A 544 12.23 -19.98 -7.65
C ILE A 544 12.71 -18.75 -8.44
N GLY A 545 11.84 -17.77 -8.54
CA GLY A 545 12.15 -16.48 -9.14
C GLY A 545 12.44 -16.56 -10.63
N ASP A 546 13.26 -15.62 -11.10
CA ASP A 546 13.63 -15.51 -12.51
C ASP A 546 14.43 -16.72 -13.03
N ALA A 547 14.89 -17.62 -12.15
CA ALA A 547 15.51 -18.87 -12.57
C ALA A 547 14.52 -19.80 -13.29
N VAL A 548 13.24 -19.78 -12.91
CA VAL A 548 12.15 -20.49 -13.59
C VAL A 548 11.77 -19.77 -14.88
N ARG A 549 11.40 -18.51 -14.76
CA ARG A 549 10.94 -17.65 -15.84
C ARG A 549 11.31 -16.21 -15.56
N ALA A 550 12.05 -15.60 -16.49
CA ALA A 550 12.41 -14.19 -16.36
C ALA A 550 11.14 -13.31 -16.31
N GLY A 551 11.07 -12.45 -15.29
CA GLY A 551 9.91 -11.61 -15.01
C GLY A 551 10.29 -10.36 -14.22
N LYS A 552 9.31 -9.79 -13.53
CA LYS A 552 9.50 -8.66 -12.62
C LYS A 552 9.78 -9.17 -11.20
N SER A 553 10.30 -8.28 -10.33
CA SER A 553 10.64 -8.63 -8.94
C SER A 553 9.44 -9.17 -8.14
N LYS A 554 8.21 -8.74 -8.46
CA LYS A 554 6.99 -9.19 -7.80
C LYS A 554 6.75 -10.67 -8.00
N GLU A 555 6.86 -11.14 -9.26
CA GLU A 555 6.71 -12.56 -9.60
C GLU A 555 7.81 -13.40 -8.93
N ALA A 556 9.05 -12.88 -8.93
CA ALA A 556 10.17 -13.57 -8.32
C ALA A 556 9.99 -13.75 -6.80
N ILE A 557 9.58 -12.71 -6.09
CA ILE A 557 9.31 -12.75 -4.65
C ILE A 557 8.05 -13.57 -4.36
N GLY A 558 7.00 -13.43 -5.17
CA GLY A 558 5.79 -14.22 -5.04
C GLY A 558 6.04 -15.74 -5.14
N SER A 559 6.92 -16.16 -6.06
CA SER A 559 7.32 -17.57 -6.19
C SER A 559 8.07 -18.09 -4.96
N ALA A 560 8.88 -17.24 -4.31
CA ALA A 560 9.55 -17.58 -3.06
C ALA A 560 8.56 -17.80 -1.91
N PHE A 561 7.53 -16.95 -1.78
CA PHE A 561 6.46 -17.14 -0.80
C PHE A 561 5.71 -18.45 -1.01
N VAL A 562 5.31 -18.74 -2.24
CA VAL A 562 4.61 -20.00 -2.56
C VAL A 562 5.48 -21.21 -2.23
N ALA A 563 6.74 -21.22 -2.69
CA ALA A 563 7.64 -22.34 -2.45
C ALA A 563 7.95 -22.55 -0.96
N ALA A 564 8.13 -21.45 -0.21
CA ALA A 564 8.46 -21.49 1.21
C ALA A 564 7.28 -21.90 2.09
N LEU A 565 6.08 -21.39 1.80
CA LEU A 565 4.94 -21.52 2.70
C LEU A 565 3.94 -22.60 2.29
N LEU A 566 3.90 -23.00 1.02
CA LEU A 566 2.96 -24.02 0.52
C LEU A 566 3.64 -25.29 0.04
N GLY A 567 4.98 -25.36 0.04
CA GLY A 567 5.73 -26.53 -0.42
C GLY A 567 5.51 -26.87 -1.91
N ALA A 568 4.79 -26.05 -2.66
CA ALA A 568 4.44 -26.31 -4.05
C ALA A 568 5.63 -26.10 -5.00
N LYS A 569 5.76 -26.92 -6.02
CA LYS A 569 6.66 -26.67 -7.15
C LYS A 569 6.24 -25.35 -7.81
N ALA A 570 7.14 -24.38 -7.87
CA ALA A 570 6.85 -23.01 -8.33
C ALA A 570 6.25 -22.92 -9.76
N GLY A 571 6.24 -24.00 -10.52
CA GLY A 571 5.61 -24.09 -11.84
C GLY A 571 4.08 -24.21 -11.85
N ASP A 572 3.47 -24.69 -10.79
CA ASP A 572 2.03 -25.00 -10.76
C ASP A 572 1.15 -23.87 -10.22
N SER A 573 1.73 -22.93 -9.47
CA SER A 573 0.98 -21.92 -8.71
C SER A 573 0.71 -20.59 -9.43
N LEU A 574 1.31 -20.36 -10.60
CA LEU A 574 1.14 -19.11 -11.37
C LEU A 574 0.01 -19.18 -12.42
N LYS A 575 -0.72 -20.30 -12.49
CA LYS A 575 -1.85 -20.47 -13.44
C LYS A 575 -3.21 -20.06 -12.87
N THR A 576 -3.31 -19.66 -11.62
CA THR A 576 -4.58 -19.26 -11.02
C THR A 576 -4.78 -17.74 -11.12
N ASN A 577 -5.69 -17.37 -12.00
CA ASN A 577 -6.45 -16.12 -12.12
C ASN A 577 -5.70 -14.86 -12.61
N HIS A 578 -5.74 -14.73 -13.94
CA HIS A 578 -5.78 -13.41 -14.61
C HIS A 578 -7.20 -12.85 -14.60
#